data_dad633db7b6df8b2a246e900990617aa
#
_entry.id   dad633db7b6df8b2a246e900990617aa
#
_cell.length_a   1.000
_cell.length_b   1.000
_cell.length_c   1.000
_cell.angle_alpha   90.00
_cell.angle_beta   90.00
_cell.angle_gamma   90.00
#
_symmetry.space_group_name_H-M   'P 1'
#
loop_
_entity.id
_entity.type
_entity.pdbx_description
1 polymer ?
#
loop_
_entity_poly.entity_id
_entity_poly.type
_entity_poly.pdbx_seq_one_letter_code
_entity_poly.pdbx_strand_id
1 'polypeptide(L)'
;MIHVVAIITAKPGQRDEILAALNANLDTVRAEHGCLEYGPAIDAEMSPAKFGPDTLVVIEKWSTPDALAAHAASPHMAAYAAATRPLVASRSIHVLAPA
;
A
#
# COMPACT_ATOMS: atom_id res chain seq x y z
N MET A 1 16.98 0.45 7.29
CA MET A 1 15.69 0.99 6.81
C MET A 1 15.29 0.29 5.52
N ILE A 2 14.02 -0.02 5.41
CA ILE A 2 13.44 -0.71 4.25
C ILE A 2 12.41 0.22 3.61
N HIS A 3 12.45 0.34 2.29
CA HIS A 3 11.41 1.01 1.51
C HIS A 3 10.50 -0.04 0.87
N VAL A 4 9.22 0.26 0.79
CA VAL A 4 8.27 -0.57 0.05
C VAL A 4 7.48 0.29 -0.93
N VAL A 5 7.34 -0.22 -2.14
CA VAL A 5 6.46 0.36 -3.16
C VAL A 5 5.51 -0.75 -3.60
N ALA A 6 4.25 -0.63 -3.21
CA ALA A 6 3.20 -1.56 -3.63
C ALA A 6 2.39 -0.90 -4.74
N ILE A 7 2.34 -1.50 -5.92
CA ILE A 7 1.58 -1.02 -7.06
C ILE A 7 0.33 -1.89 -7.18
N ILE A 8 -0.83 -1.28 -7.01
CA ILE A 8 -2.11 -1.98 -6.96
C ILE A 8 -3.00 -1.44 -8.07
N THR A 9 -3.43 -2.29 -8.97
CA THR A 9 -4.41 -1.93 -10.00
C THR A 9 -5.75 -2.55 -9.64
N ALA A 10 -6.75 -1.70 -9.47
CA ALA A 10 -8.11 -2.10 -9.20
C ALA A 10 -8.79 -2.60 -10.49
N LYS A 11 -9.81 -3.41 -10.33
CA LYS A 11 -10.78 -3.64 -11.40
C LYS A 11 -11.38 -2.29 -11.82
N PRO A 12 -11.83 -2.14 -13.07
CA PRO A 12 -12.30 -0.85 -13.58
C PRO A 12 -13.29 -0.18 -12.64
N GLY A 13 -13.00 1.07 -12.27
CA GLY A 13 -13.85 1.90 -11.42
C GLY A 13 -13.80 1.58 -9.91
N GLN A 14 -12.97 0.63 -9.45
CA GLN A 14 -12.97 0.17 -8.05
C GLN A 14 -11.84 0.77 -7.20
N ARG A 15 -11.02 1.67 -7.75
CA ARG A 15 -9.89 2.25 -7.01
C ARG A 15 -10.32 2.97 -5.74
N ASP A 16 -11.41 3.74 -5.78
CA ASP A 16 -11.87 4.52 -4.64
C ASP A 16 -12.29 3.63 -3.46
N GLU A 17 -12.84 2.46 -3.73
CA GLU A 17 -13.20 1.49 -2.68
C GLU A 17 -11.95 0.91 -2.00
N ILE A 18 -10.90 0.62 -2.79
CA ILE A 18 -9.62 0.17 -2.23
C ILE A 18 -8.99 1.28 -1.40
N LEU A 19 -8.99 2.53 -1.90
CA LEU A 19 -8.48 3.69 -1.18
C LEU A 19 -9.23 3.91 0.13
N ALA A 20 -10.54 3.74 0.15
CA ALA A 20 -11.34 3.88 1.36
C ALA A 20 -10.93 2.84 2.41
N ALA A 21 -10.76 1.58 2.02
CA ALA A 21 -10.33 0.52 2.92
C ALA A 21 -8.91 0.77 3.46
N LEU A 22 -7.99 1.23 2.59
CA LEU A 22 -6.63 1.54 2.96
C LEU A 22 -6.58 2.73 3.92
N ASN A 23 -7.31 3.80 3.63
CA ASN A 23 -7.36 4.98 4.47
C ASN A 23 -7.97 4.70 5.84
N ALA A 24 -8.96 3.80 5.93
CA ALA A 24 -9.52 3.37 7.20
C ALA A 24 -8.49 2.65 8.09
N ASN A 25 -7.44 2.12 7.51
CA ASN A 25 -6.37 1.37 8.20
C ASN A 25 -5.13 2.21 8.51
N LEU A 26 -5.05 3.45 8.00
CA LEU A 26 -3.82 4.25 8.08
C LEU A 26 -3.32 4.47 9.50
N ASP A 27 -4.18 4.90 10.41
CA ASP A 27 -3.76 5.19 11.79
C ASP A 27 -3.26 3.93 12.48
N THR A 28 -3.90 2.80 12.27
CA THR A 28 -3.50 1.51 12.82
C THR A 28 -2.12 1.10 12.31
N VAL A 29 -1.89 1.20 11.01
CA VAL A 29 -0.59 0.86 10.41
C VAL A 29 0.50 1.82 10.87
N ARG A 30 0.23 3.12 10.86
CA ARG A 30 1.20 4.13 11.26
C ARG A 30 1.60 4.02 12.73
N ALA A 31 0.76 3.41 13.57
CA ALA A 31 1.06 3.13 14.97
C ALA A 31 1.87 1.83 15.17
N GLU A 32 2.07 1.03 14.15
CA GLU A 32 2.87 -0.19 14.24
C GLU A 32 4.33 0.11 14.57
N HIS A 33 4.94 -0.76 15.37
CA HIS A 33 6.35 -0.64 15.69
C HIS A 33 7.22 -0.65 14.44
N GLY A 34 8.07 0.35 14.32
CA GLY A 34 9.00 0.47 13.19
C GLY A 34 8.40 1.06 11.92
N CYS A 35 7.13 1.44 11.91
CA CYS A 35 6.54 2.16 10.78
C CYS A 35 7.05 3.59 10.76
N LEU A 36 7.83 3.95 9.74
CA LEU A 36 8.37 5.29 9.54
C LEU A 36 7.51 6.11 8.59
N GLU A 37 6.94 5.47 7.59
CA GLU A 37 6.06 6.10 6.60
C GLU A 37 5.12 5.04 6.02
N TYR A 38 3.87 5.41 5.81
CA TYR A 38 2.88 4.54 5.18
C TYR A 38 1.76 5.40 4.62
N GLY A 39 1.48 5.29 3.33
CA GLY A 39 0.37 6.02 2.74
C GLY A 39 0.17 5.73 1.25
N PRO A 40 -1.06 5.93 0.77
CA PRO A 40 -1.38 5.79 -0.64
C PRO A 40 -0.98 7.02 -1.44
N ALA A 41 -0.68 6.80 -2.70
CA ALA A 41 -0.45 7.83 -3.69
C ALA A 41 -1.11 7.41 -5.01
N ILE A 42 -1.47 8.39 -5.81
CA ILE A 42 -1.96 8.20 -7.17
C ILE A 42 -1.19 9.10 -8.10
N ASP A 43 -1.35 8.94 -9.40
CA ASP A 43 -0.69 9.80 -10.37
C ASP A 43 -0.90 11.28 -10.04
N ALA A 44 0.19 12.04 -10.00
CA ALA A 44 0.10 13.49 -9.99
C ALA A 44 -0.25 13.97 -11.40
N GLU A 45 -1.06 15.03 -11.50
CA GLU A 45 -1.48 15.56 -12.79
C GLU A 45 -0.31 15.88 -13.71
N MET A 46 0.78 16.42 -13.13
CA MET A 46 1.99 16.80 -13.87
C MET A 46 2.89 15.63 -14.28
N SER A 47 2.60 14.41 -13.86
CA SER A 47 3.46 13.26 -14.16
C SER A 47 3.48 12.97 -15.66
N PRO A 48 4.67 12.91 -16.29
CA PRO A 48 4.75 12.59 -17.72
C PRO A 48 4.40 11.14 -18.03
N ALA A 49 4.65 10.23 -17.10
CA ALA A 49 4.23 8.84 -17.19
C ALA A 49 3.13 8.60 -16.14
N LYS A 50 2.08 7.89 -16.51
CA LYS A 50 0.94 7.64 -15.63
C LYS A 50 0.64 6.16 -15.53
N PHE A 51 0.29 5.72 -14.32
CA PHE A 51 -0.24 4.37 -14.11
C PHE A 51 -1.69 4.24 -14.61
N GLY A 52 -2.47 5.33 -14.53
CA GLY A 52 -3.85 5.36 -14.95
C GLY A 52 -4.85 5.46 -13.79
N PRO A 53 -6.15 5.58 -14.13
CA PRO A 53 -7.20 5.92 -13.14
C PRO A 53 -7.54 4.77 -12.18
N ASP A 54 -7.15 3.54 -12.48
CA ASP A 54 -7.46 2.38 -11.65
C ASP A 54 -6.27 1.93 -10.78
N THR A 55 -5.14 2.62 -10.85
CA THR A 55 -3.94 2.26 -10.09
C THR A 55 -3.71 3.20 -8.92
N LEU A 56 -3.30 2.63 -7.80
CA LEU A 56 -2.78 3.33 -6.63
C LEU A 56 -1.44 2.72 -6.23
N VAL A 57 -0.63 3.51 -5.56
CA VAL A 57 0.68 3.08 -5.07
C VAL A 57 0.71 3.30 -3.56
N VAL A 58 1.14 2.29 -2.81
CA VAL A 58 1.38 2.47 -1.38
C VAL A 58 2.89 2.63 -1.18
N ILE A 59 3.27 3.75 -0.58
CA ILE A 59 4.66 4.08 -0.30
C ILE A 59 4.88 3.86 1.18
N GLU A 60 5.88 3.04 1.53
CA GLU A 60 6.14 2.65 2.91
C GLU A 60 7.62 2.75 3.23
N LYS A 61 7.91 3.04 4.50
CA LYS A 61 9.24 2.93 5.09
C LYS A 61 9.14 2.24 6.44
N TRP A 62 10.01 1.26 6.64
CA TRP A 62 10.08 0.48 7.89
C TRP A 62 11.49 0.52 8.45
N SER A 63 11.63 0.60 9.77
CA SER A 63 12.93 0.70 10.41
C SER A 63 13.79 -0.55 10.22
N THR A 64 13.15 -1.73 10.15
CA THR A 64 13.83 -3.03 10.02
C THR A 64 13.01 -3.99 9.16
N PRO A 65 13.64 -5.04 8.59
CA PRO A 65 12.92 -6.12 7.93
C PRO A 65 11.92 -6.83 8.83
N ASP A 66 12.24 -6.98 10.14
CA ASP A 66 11.33 -7.63 11.10
C ASP A 66 10.06 -6.82 11.31
N ALA A 67 10.16 -5.48 11.34
CA ALA A 67 8.99 -4.61 11.44
C ALA A 67 8.07 -4.77 10.24
N LEU A 68 8.63 -4.84 9.04
CA LEU A 68 7.86 -5.11 7.83
C LEU A 68 7.18 -6.48 7.87
N ALA A 69 7.90 -7.52 8.32
CA ALA A 69 7.34 -8.87 8.43
C ALA A 69 6.19 -8.91 9.43
N ALA A 70 6.32 -8.24 10.58
CA ALA A 70 5.25 -8.14 11.57
C ALA A 70 4.01 -7.42 11.02
N HIS A 71 4.21 -6.34 10.24
CA HIS A 71 3.14 -5.64 9.53
C HIS A 71 2.37 -6.59 8.61
N ALA A 72 3.10 -7.30 7.75
CA ALA A 72 2.50 -8.21 6.77
C ALA A 72 1.70 -9.35 7.42
N ALA A 73 2.09 -9.78 8.63
CA ALA A 73 1.44 -10.84 9.38
C ALA A 73 0.32 -10.36 10.32
N SER A 74 0.07 -9.05 10.39
CA SER A 74 -0.89 -8.48 11.34
C SER A 74 -2.34 -8.84 11.00
N PRO A 75 -3.22 -8.94 12.04
CA PRO A 75 -4.64 -9.24 11.81
C PRO A 75 -5.36 -8.17 10.99
N HIS A 76 -5.03 -6.90 11.17
CA HIS A 76 -5.65 -5.82 10.41
C HIS A 76 -5.25 -5.84 8.94
N MET A 77 -4.04 -6.30 8.61
CA MET A 77 -3.65 -6.48 7.21
C MET A 77 -4.32 -7.70 6.57
N ALA A 78 -4.55 -8.77 7.33
CA ALA A 78 -5.32 -9.91 6.85
C ALA A 78 -6.77 -9.52 6.55
N ALA A 79 -7.39 -8.72 7.40
CA ALA A 79 -8.75 -8.20 7.20
C ALA A 79 -8.82 -7.27 5.99
N TYR A 80 -7.85 -6.37 5.85
CA TYR A 80 -7.73 -5.48 4.68
C TYR A 80 -7.59 -6.29 3.38
N ALA A 81 -6.71 -7.28 3.36
CA ALA A 81 -6.49 -8.12 2.19
C ALA A 81 -7.77 -8.88 1.79
N ALA A 82 -8.50 -9.43 2.75
CA ALA A 82 -9.77 -10.11 2.50
C ALA A 82 -10.82 -9.17 1.92
N ALA A 83 -10.93 -7.95 2.47
CA ALA A 83 -11.91 -6.96 2.03
C ALA A 83 -11.62 -6.43 0.62
N THR A 84 -10.35 -6.28 0.25
CA THR A 84 -9.95 -5.68 -1.02
C THR A 84 -9.69 -6.69 -2.13
N ARG A 85 -9.49 -7.97 -1.83
CA ARG A 85 -9.20 -8.99 -2.84
C ARG A 85 -10.18 -9.00 -4.01
N PRO A 86 -11.51 -8.92 -3.82
CA PRO A 86 -12.44 -8.92 -4.96
C PRO A 86 -12.34 -7.67 -5.83
N LEU A 87 -11.69 -6.59 -5.34
CA LEU A 87 -11.58 -5.31 -6.04
C LEU A 87 -10.28 -5.18 -6.84
N VAL A 88 -9.30 -6.06 -6.59
CA VAL A 88 -7.95 -5.98 -7.17
C VAL A 88 -7.87 -6.79 -8.45
N ALA A 89 -7.41 -6.14 -9.53
CA ALA A 89 -7.10 -6.82 -10.80
C ALA A 89 -5.68 -7.37 -10.79
N SER A 90 -4.71 -6.59 -10.29
CA SER A 90 -3.31 -7.02 -10.18
C SER A 90 -2.58 -6.22 -9.11
N ARG A 91 -1.49 -6.78 -8.60
CA ARG A 91 -0.61 -6.05 -7.68
C ARG A 91 0.82 -6.55 -7.77
N SER A 92 1.75 -5.67 -7.49
CA SER A 92 3.15 -6.01 -7.27
C SER A 92 3.66 -5.29 -6.04
N ILE A 93 4.49 -5.95 -5.25
CA ILE A 93 5.10 -5.39 -4.05
C ILE A 93 6.61 -5.42 -4.24
N HIS A 94 7.22 -4.24 -4.20
CA HIS A 94 8.67 -4.08 -4.32
C HIS A 94 9.25 -3.67 -2.98
N VAL A 95 10.15 -4.48 -2.46
CA VAL A 95 10.87 -4.21 -1.21
C VAL A 95 12.26 -3.78 -1.58
N LEU A 96 12.65 -2.58 -1.14
CA LEU A 96 13.86 -1.91 -1.58
C LEU A 96 14.75 -1.58 -0.38
N ALA A 97 16.05 -1.72 -0.57
CA ALA A 97 17.04 -1.25 0.39
C ALA A 97 17.68 0.03 -0.15
N PRO A 98 18.13 0.95 0.73
CA PRO A 98 18.90 2.10 0.30
C PRO A 98 20.15 1.67 -0.46
N ALA A 99 20.47 2.36 -1.54
CA ALA A 99 21.64 2.06 -2.36
C ALA A 99 22.79 3.04 -2.12
#